data_51e74729bc0f0ca4061641602e4871cd
#
_entry.id   51e74729bc0f0ca4061641602e4871cd
#
_cell.length_a   1.000
_cell.length_b   1.000
_cell.length_c   1.000
_cell.angle_alpha   90.00
_cell.angle_beta   90.00
_cell.angle_gamma   90.00
#
_symmetry.space_group_name_H-M   'P 1'
#
loop_
_entity.id
_entity.type
_entity.pdbx_description
1 polymer ?
#
loop_
_entity_poly.entity_id
_entity_poly.type
_entity_poly.pdbx_seq_one_letter_code
_entity_poly.pdbx_strand_id
1 'polypeptide(L)'
;FGMERQFIKRNTKNQKLLAGGALSPIVLDYIMDSEVPKPCRHFIGRDKELEELYTMLEENRHVFLCGIAGIGKSELAKAYAKHYKKHYTNILYVEYTGNLHQDITDMDFIDDLPESTEQERFQRHNRFLRSLKSDTLLIIDNFNVTATQDSFLSVVLKYRCQILFTTRSLSLIHISEPTRPLYIS
;
A
#
# COMPACT_ATOMS: atom_id res chain seq x y z
N PHE A 1 -0.64 -10.21 -29.11
CA PHE A 1 -0.25 -8.78 -29.19
C PHE A 1 0.49 -8.50 -27.89
N GLY A 2 1.84 -8.33 -28.00
CA GLY A 2 2.71 -8.17 -26.85
C GLY A 2 2.46 -6.83 -26.17
N MET A 3 2.14 -6.89 -24.87
CA MET A 3 2.36 -5.73 -24.02
C MET A 3 3.87 -5.55 -23.91
N GLU A 4 4.41 -4.49 -24.48
CA GLU A 4 5.76 -4.04 -24.20
C GLU A 4 5.82 -3.69 -22.71
N ARG A 5 6.41 -4.59 -21.93
CA ARG A 5 6.78 -4.29 -20.55
C ARG A 5 7.85 -3.20 -20.63
N GLN A 6 7.52 -1.99 -20.22
CA GLN A 6 8.51 -0.93 -20.08
C GLN A 6 9.48 -1.35 -18.95
N PHE A 7 10.64 -1.85 -19.36
CA PHE A 7 11.74 -2.08 -18.44
C PHE A 7 12.27 -0.73 -17.96
N ILE A 8 11.99 -0.37 -16.74
CA ILE A 8 12.60 0.79 -16.09
C ILE A 8 14.11 0.54 -16.02
N LYS A 9 14.90 1.48 -16.54
CA LYS A 9 16.37 1.38 -16.51
C LYS A 9 16.84 1.25 -15.07
N ARG A 10 17.44 0.11 -14.76
CA ARG A 10 18.08 -0.12 -13.45
C ARG A 10 19.08 0.99 -13.18
N ASN A 11 18.92 1.65 -12.04
CA ASN A 11 19.88 2.66 -11.59
C ASN A 11 21.20 1.95 -11.28
N THR A 12 22.24 2.19 -12.10
CA THR A 12 23.55 1.54 -12.02
C THR A 12 24.26 1.73 -10.67
N LYS A 13 23.86 2.74 -9.89
CA LYS A 13 24.39 2.99 -8.56
C LYS A 13 24.04 1.90 -7.54
N ASN A 14 22.94 1.20 -7.75
CA ASN A 14 22.44 0.15 -6.86
C ASN A 14 22.95 -1.25 -7.23
N GLN A 15 23.52 -1.45 -8.42
CA GLN A 15 24.05 -2.76 -8.82
C GLN A 15 25.28 -3.21 -8.00
N LYS A 16 26.04 -2.28 -7.40
CA LYS A 16 27.19 -2.60 -6.53
C LYS A 16 26.81 -3.16 -5.15
N LEU A 17 25.56 -3.01 -4.72
CA LEU A 17 25.06 -3.51 -3.43
C LEU A 17 24.57 -4.97 -3.49
N LEU A 18 24.41 -5.53 -4.68
CA LEU A 18 23.94 -6.91 -4.88
C LEU A 18 24.95 -8.00 -4.51
N ALA A 19 26.23 -7.67 -4.38
CA ALA A 19 27.28 -8.63 -4.06
C ALA A 19 27.32 -9.08 -2.58
N GLY A 20 26.50 -8.50 -1.71
CA GLY A 20 26.54 -8.70 -0.26
C GLY A 20 25.37 -9.46 0.36
N GLY A 21 24.46 -10.10 -0.42
CA GLY A 21 23.37 -10.92 0.15
C GLY A 21 22.26 -10.13 0.88
N ALA A 22 22.29 -8.80 0.89
CA ALA A 22 21.20 -7.98 1.40
C ALA A 22 20.09 -7.91 0.35
N LEU A 23 18.82 -8.02 0.78
CA LEU A 23 17.65 -7.75 -0.04
C LEU A 23 17.83 -6.38 -0.72
N SER A 24 17.92 -6.40 -2.02
CA SER A 24 18.27 -5.22 -2.80
C SER A 24 17.19 -4.16 -2.69
N PRO A 25 17.53 -2.89 -2.36
CA PRO A 25 16.61 -1.77 -2.49
C PRO A 25 16.08 -1.57 -3.92
N ILE A 26 16.71 -2.21 -4.91
CA ILE A 26 16.37 -2.09 -6.34
C ILE A 26 14.98 -2.65 -6.67
N VAL A 27 14.52 -3.64 -5.92
CA VAL A 27 13.19 -4.23 -6.12
C VAL A 27 12.11 -3.22 -5.75
N LEU A 28 12.40 -2.32 -4.84
CA LEU A 28 11.50 -1.29 -4.34
C LEU A 28 11.11 -0.26 -5.39
N ASP A 29 12.08 0.30 -6.10
CA ASP A 29 11.82 1.30 -7.16
C ASP A 29 10.99 0.76 -8.31
N TYR A 30 10.88 -0.55 -8.42
CA TYR A 30 10.36 -1.23 -9.58
C TYR A 30 8.88 -1.59 -9.49
N ILE A 31 8.37 -1.84 -8.30
CA ILE A 31 6.97 -2.23 -8.07
C ILE A 31 6.05 -1.01 -8.13
N MET A 32 6.63 0.17 -8.02
CA MET A 32 5.95 1.33 -7.47
C MET A 32 5.33 2.28 -8.47
N ASP A 33 5.77 2.34 -9.71
CA ASP A 33 5.30 3.38 -10.63
C ASP A 33 4.10 2.95 -11.50
N SER A 34 3.80 1.67 -11.56
CA SER A 34 2.80 1.14 -12.49
C SER A 34 1.43 0.85 -11.87
N GLU A 35 1.31 0.77 -10.54
CA GLU A 35 0.14 0.12 -9.92
C GLU A 35 -0.79 1.01 -9.09
N VAL A 36 -0.42 2.25 -8.76
CA VAL A 36 -1.41 3.14 -8.14
C VAL A 36 -2.39 3.64 -9.19
N PRO A 37 -3.67 3.24 -9.13
CA PRO A 37 -4.66 3.69 -10.08
C PRO A 37 -4.77 5.21 -10.07
N LYS A 38 -4.92 5.82 -11.24
CA LYS A 38 -5.08 7.27 -11.32
C LYS A 38 -6.43 7.69 -10.72
N PRO A 39 -6.48 8.78 -9.94
CA PRO A 39 -7.74 9.32 -9.48
C PRO A 39 -8.59 9.78 -10.68
N CYS A 40 -9.91 9.83 -10.50
CA CYS A 40 -10.82 10.30 -11.54
C CYS A 40 -10.49 11.73 -11.96
N ARG A 41 -10.80 12.08 -13.23
CA ARG A 41 -10.48 13.40 -13.81
C ARG A 41 -11.18 14.56 -13.11
N HIS A 42 -12.27 14.32 -12.41
CA HIS A 42 -13.11 15.31 -11.75
C HIS A 42 -12.91 15.35 -10.22
N PHE A 43 -11.81 14.78 -9.72
CA PHE A 43 -11.47 14.88 -8.30
C PHE A 43 -10.95 16.28 -8.00
N ILE A 44 -11.82 17.15 -7.47
CA ILE A 44 -11.55 18.56 -7.20
C ILE A 44 -12.08 18.91 -5.80
N GLY A 45 -11.40 19.82 -5.10
CA GLY A 45 -11.93 20.51 -3.92
C GLY A 45 -11.81 19.75 -2.61
N ARG A 46 -10.86 18.82 -2.48
CA ARG A 46 -10.57 18.08 -1.24
C ARG A 46 -9.15 18.33 -0.71
N ASP A 47 -8.66 19.54 -0.90
CA ASP A 47 -7.29 19.90 -0.48
C ASP A 47 -7.13 19.83 1.03
N LYS A 48 -8.18 20.21 1.79
CA LYS A 48 -8.17 20.13 3.26
C LYS A 48 -8.08 18.68 3.75
N GLU A 49 -8.86 17.77 3.16
CA GLU A 49 -8.81 16.36 3.51
C GLU A 49 -7.46 15.73 3.13
N LEU A 50 -6.83 16.17 2.04
CA LEU A 50 -5.49 15.73 1.67
C LEU A 50 -4.43 16.18 2.69
N GLU A 51 -4.48 17.43 3.14
CA GLU A 51 -3.59 18.00 4.17
C GLU A 51 -3.79 17.30 5.53
N GLU A 52 -5.06 17.09 5.92
CA GLU A 52 -5.39 16.39 7.16
C GLU A 52 -4.88 14.94 7.13
N LEU A 53 -5.10 14.24 6.01
CA LEU A 53 -4.61 12.89 5.81
C LEU A 53 -3.07 12.80 5.86
N TYR A 54 -2.39 13.80 5.29
CA TYR A 54 -0.94 13.91 5.37
C TYR A 54 -0.48 14.07 6.82
N THR A 55 -1.07 15.00 7.55
CA THR A 55 -0.74 15.24 8.96
C THR A 55 -0.96 13.97 9.80
N MET A 56 -2.07 13.29 9.56
CA MET A 56 -2.38 12.06 10.29
C MET A 56 -1.40 10.92 9.99
N LEU A 57 -0.95 10.76 8.73
CA LEU A 57 0.03 9.74 8.35
C LEU A 57 1.44 10.06 8.88
N GLU A 58 1.79 11.34 9.04
CA GLU A 58 3.04 11.75 9.69
C GLU A 58 3.04 11.46 11.20
N GLU A 59 1.89 11.63 11.85
CA GLU A 59 1.74 11.36 13.28
C GLU A 59 1.51 9.89 13.60
N ASN A 60 0.87 9.16 12.70
CA ASN A 60 0.42 7.79 12.92
C ASN A 60 0.84 6.89 11.75
N ARG A 61 1.39 5.75 12.08
CA ARG A 61 1.80 4.78 11.06
C ARG A 61 0.61 4.20 10.29
N HIS A 62 -0.53 4.05 10.92
CA HIS A 62 -1.73 3.48 10.34
C HIS A 62 -2.90 4.46 10.43
N VAL A 63 -3.51 4.75 9.30
CA VAL A 63 -4.67 5.65 9.21
C VAL A 63 -5.81 4.92 8.51
N PHE A 64 -7.01 5.02 9.08
CA PHE A 64 -8.24 4.50 8.49
C PHE A 64 -9.07 5.66 7.96
N LEU A 65 -9.20 5.74 6.65
CA LEU A 65 -10.07 6.69 5.96
C LEU A 65 -11.49 6.12 5.92
N CYS A 66 -12.36 6.69 6.75
CA CYS A 66 -13.70 6.19 6.99
C CYS A 66 -14.77 7.07 6.34
N GLY A 67 -15.85 6.48 5.90
CA GLY A 67 -17.00 7.21 5.35
C GLY A 67 -17.95 6.28 4.60
N ILE A 68 -19.16 6.76 4.33
CA ILE A 68 -20.19 5.99 3.64
C ILE A 68 -19.76 5.53 2.24
N ALA A 69 -20.46 4.55 1.70
CA ALA A 69 -20.21 4.09 0.33
C ALA A 69 -20.41 5.25 -0.66
N GLY A 70 -19.54 5.32 -1.68
CA GLY A 70 -19.66 6.34 -2.73
C GLY A 70 -19.11 7.73 -2.39
N ILE A 71 -18.70 8.01 -1.14
CA ILE A 71 -18.19 9.33 -0.72
C ILE A 71 -16.82 9.70 -1.35
N GLY A 72 -16.16 8.79 -2.03
CA GLY A 72 -14.90 9.04 -2.72
C GLY A 72 -13.64 8.70 -1.94
N LYS A 73 -13.69 7.78 -0.95
CA LYS A 73 -12.51 7.36 -0.17
C LYS A 73 -11.38 6.83 -1.03
N SER A 74 -11.68 5.90 -1.94
CA SER A 74 -10.70 5.33 -2.86
C SER A 74 -10.09 6.40 -3.77
N GLU A 75 -10.92 7.34 -4.24
CA GLU A 75 -10.44 8.46 -5.06
C GLU A 75 -9.56 9.42 -4.25
N LEU A 76 -9.91 9.68 -2.98
CA LEU A 76 -9.08 10.48 -2.09
C LEU A 76 -7.73 9.80 -1.82
N ALA A 77 -7.71 8.49 -1.58
CA ALA A 77 -6.47 7.71 -1.39
C ALA A 77 -5.57 7.77 -2.64
N LYS A 78 -6.15 7.59 -3.84
CA LYS A 78 -5.42 7.72 -5.12
C LYS A 78 -4.91 9.15 -5.35
N ALA A 79 -5.72 10.16 -5.04
CA ALA A 79 -5.34 11.57 -5.15
C ALA A 79 -4.21 11.91 -4.16
N TYR A 80 -4.28 11.39 -2.94
CA TYR A 80 -3.23 11.51 -1.94
C TYR A 80 -1.91 10.93 -2.45
N ALA A 81 -1.92 9.70 -2.94
CA ALA A 81 -0.76 9.04 -3.51
C ALA A 81 -0.12 9.86 -4.65
N LYS A 82 -0.95 10.44 -5.53
CA LYS A 82 -0.49 11.28 -6.63
C LYS A 82 0.09 12.61 -6.13
N HIS A 83 -0.61 13.27 -5.18
CA HIS A 83 -0.24 14.59 -4.66
C HIS A 83 1.08 14.54 -3.89
N TYR A 84 1.22 13.56 -3.01
CA TYR A 84 2.38 13.38 -2.14
C TYR A 84 3.41 12.38 -2.68
N LYS A 85 3.37 12.03 -3.98
CA LYS A 85 4.30 11.07 -4.59
C LYS A 85 5.76 11.36 -4.27
N LYS A 86 6.15 12.63 -4.17
CA LYS A 86 7.54 13.04 -3.91
C LYS A 86 7.99 12.84 -2.46
N HIS A 87 7.07 12.65 -1.54
CA HIS A 87 7.36 12.41 -0.12
C HIS A 87 7.70 10.95 0.17
N TYR A 88 7.28 10.05 -0.72
CA TYR A 88 7.49 8.62 -0.57
C TYR A 88 8.53 8.12 -1.57
N THR A 89 9.42 7.28 -1.10
CA THR A 89 10.30 6.50 -1.97
C THR A 89 9.46 5.50 -2.77
N ASN A 90 8.43 4.96 -2.12
CA ASN A 90 7.57 3.94 -2.70
C ASN A 90 6.11 4.13 -2.30
N ILE A 91 5.18 3.82 -3.23
CA ILE A 91 3.75 3.77 -2.95
C ILE A 91 3.19 2.46 -3.51
N LEU A 92 2.62 1.63 -2.65
CA LEU A 92 1.97 0.37 -2.99
C LEU A 92 0.45 0.54 -2.88
N TYR A 93 -0.28 -0.06 -3.81
CA TYR A 93 -1.72 -0.06 -3.79
C TYR A 93 -2.25 -1.49 -3.90
N VAL A 94 -3.05 -1.89 -2.92
CA VAL A 94 -3.69 -3.20 -2.85
C VAL A 94 -5.18 -2.99 -2.74
N GLU A 95 -5.96 -3.57 -3.65
CA GLU A 95 -7.40 -3.65 -3.52
C GLU A 95 -7.75 -4.89 -2.70
N TYR A 96 -8.45 -4.69 -1.58
CA TYR A 96 -8.87 -5.78 -0.72
C TYR A 96 -9.97 -6.61 -1.38
N THR A 97 -9.71 -7.90 -1.60
CA THR A 97 -10.62 -8.83 -2.27
C THR A 97 -11.34 -9.79 -1.31
N GLY A 98 -11.07 -9.69 0.00
CA GLY A 98 -11.67 -10.54 1.03
C GLY A 98 -10.67 -11.32 1.87
N ASN A 99 -9.38 -11.30 1.50
CA ASN A 99 -8.32 -12.01 2.22
C ASN A 99 -6.97 -11.33 2.02
N LEU A 100 -6.48 -10.59 3.03
CA LEU A 100 -5.20 -9.89 2.97
C LEU A 100 -4.00 -10.80 2.68
N HIS A 101 -4.03 -12.03 3.18
CA HIS A 101 -2.96 -12.99 2.89
C HIS A 101 -2.88 -13.28 1.39
N GLN A 102 -4.05 -13.51 0.76
CA GLN A 102 -4.13 -13.77 -0.68
C GLN A 102 -3.78 -12.52 -1.48
N ASP A 103 -4.33 -11.36 -1.10
CA ASP A 103 -4.06 -10.10 -1.79
C ASP A 103 -2.56 -9.77 -1.81
N ILE A 104 -1.84 -10.07 -0.71
CA ILE A 104 -0.38 -9.90 -0.65
C ILE A 104 0.34 -10.96 -1.49
N THR A 105 -0.16 -12.19 -1.53
CA THR A 105 0.41 -13.27 -2.35
C THR A 105 0.29 -12.94 -3.85
N ASP A 106 -0.80 -12.29 -4.23
CA ASP A 106 -1.12 -11.98 -5.62
C ASP A 106 -0.53 -10.65 -6.11
N MET A 107 0.20 -9.93 -5.25
CA MET A 107 0.96 -8.76 -5.68
C MET A 107 1.98 -9.15 -6.77
N ASP A 108 2.07 -8.33 -7.80
CA ASP A 108 3.02 -8.54 -8.91
C ASP A 108 4.44 -8.09 -8.52
N PHE A 109 5.30 -9.04 -8.27
CA PHE A 109 6.73 -8.80 -8.07
C PHE A 109 7.52 -9.30 -9.28
N ILE A 110 8.45 -8.48 -9.76
CA ILE A 110 9.23 -8.78 -10.97
C ILE A 110 10.10 -10.02 -10.84
N ASP A 111 10.56 -10.29 -9.65
CA ASP A 111 11.40 -11.43 -9.36
C ASP A 111 10.59 -12.68 -8.98
N ASP A 112 9.27 -12.63 -9.15
CA ASP A 112 8.44 -13.83 -9.04
C ASP A 112 8.76 -14.81 -10.16
N LEU A 113 9.16 -16.02 -9.74
CA LEU A 113 9.37 -17.10 -10.69
C LEU A 113 8.03 -17.75 -11.02
N PRO A 114 7.77 -18.06 -12.31
CA PRO A 114 6.52 -18.69 -12.70
C PRO A 114 6.23 -20.02 -12.00
N GLU A 115 7.28 -20.75 -11.63
CA GLU A 115 7.21 -22.03 -10.91
C GLU A 115 7.10 -21.89 -9.39
N SER A 116 7.15 -20.68 -8.82
CA SER A 116 7.02 -20.48 -7.39
C SER A 116 5.64 -20.89 -6.89
N THR A 117 5.62 -21.65 -5.80
CA THR A 117 4.38 -21.96 -5.10
C THR A 117 3.78 -20.70 -4.45
N GLU A 118 2.48 -20.69 -4.18
CA GLU A 118 1.82 -19.61 -3.45
C GLU A 118 2.50 -19.32 -2.11
N GLN A 119 2.90 -20.36 -1.39
CA GLN A 119 3.56 -20.23 -0.10
C GLN A 119 4.93 -19.52 -0.23
N GLU A 120 5.71 -19.86 -1.24
CA GLU A 120 7.00 -19.22 -1.50
C GLU A 120 6.82 -17.76 -1.91
N ARG A 121 5.84 -17.46 -2.79
CA ARG A 121 5.48 -16.08 -3.16
C ARG A 121 5.08 -15.29 -1.93
N PHE A 122 4.13 -15.79 -1.14
CA PHE A 122 3.69 -15.13 0.07
C PHE A 122 4.84 -14.83 1.02
N GLN A 123 5.71 -15.81 1.32
CA GLN A 123 6.85 -15.63 2.22
C GLN A 123 7.80 -14.53 1.73
N ARG A 124 8.05 -14.48 0.42
CA ARG A 124 8.90 -13.47 -0.21
C ARG A 124 8.26 -12.09 -0.12
N HIS A 125 6.99 -11.96 -0.54
CA HIS A 125 6.25 -10.70 -0.50
C HIS A 125 6.11 -10.16 0.92
N ASN A 126 5.72 -11.01 1.87
CA ASN A 126 5.59 -10.61 3.28
C ASN A 126 6.93 -10.18 3.88
N ARG A 127 8.03 -10.89 3.55
CA ARG A 127 9.38 -10.50 4.00
C ARG A 127 9.76 -9.13 3.44
N PHE A 128 9.46 -8.88 2.18
CA PHE A 128 9.69 -7.61 1.53
C PHE A 128 8.89 -6.49 2.21
N LEU A 129 7.57 -6.64 2.36
CA LEU A 129 6.70 -5.66 3.01
C LEU A 129 7.15 -5.34 4.44
N ARG A 130 7.64 -6.33 5.18
CA ARG A 130 8.20 -6.15 6.53
C ARG A 130 9.52 -5.37 6.54
N SER A 131 10.25 -5.33 5.45
CA SER A 131 11.50 -4.58 5.32
C SER A 131 11.30 -3.10 5.02
N LEU A 132 10.11 -2.71 4.55
CA LEU A 132 9.74 -1.34 4.22
C LEU A 132 9.73 -0.45 5.45
N LYS A 133 10.00 0.84 5.25
CA LYS A 133 10.06 1.86 6.30
C LYS A 133 9.03 2.95 6.07
N SER A 134 9.06 3.98 6.92
CA SER A 134 8.12 5.11 6.88
C SER A 134 8.20 5.97 5.60
N ASP A 135 9.24 5.80 4.78
CA ASP A 135 9.36 6.41 3.46
C ASP A 135 8.52 5.68 2.38
N THR A 136 7.78 4.67 2.77
CA THR A 136 6.87 3.90 1.91
C THR A 136 5.44 4.02 2.40
N LEU A 137 4.52 4.26 1.47
CA LEU A 137 3.08 4.23 1.69
C LEU A 137 2.48 2.95 1.11
N LEU A 138 1.77 2.18 1.92
CA LEU A 138 0.93 1.06 1.51
C LEU A 138 -0.55 1.49 1.61
N ILE A 139 -1.26 1.50 0.50
CA ILE A 139 -2.70 1.75 0.47
C ILE A 139 -3.41 0.41 0.36
N ILE A 140 -4.32 0.15 1.30
CA ILE A 140 -5.22 -1.01 1.28
C ILE A 140 -6.64 -0.48 1.10
N ASP A 141 -7.12 -0.58 -0.14
CA ASP A 141 -8.42 -0.01 -0.52
C ASP A 141 -9.56 -0.99 -0.27
N ASN A 142 -10.72 -0.44 0.11
CA ASN A 142 -11.96 -1.18 0.31
C ASN A 142 -11.92 -2.24 1.44
N PHE A 143 -11.13 -2.02 2.49
CA PHE A 143 -11.03 -2.91 3.64
C PHE A 143 -12.26 -2.76 4.55
N ASN A 144 -13.31 -3.53 4.28
CA ASN A 144 -14.63 -3.42 4.93
C ASN A 144 -14.94 -4.59 5.87
N VAL A 145 -13.93 -5.18 6.49
CA VAL A 145 -14.06 -6.33 7.40
C VAL A 145 -13.45 -6.03 8.77
N THR A 146 -13.81 -6.84 9.75
CA THR A 146 -13.22 -6.74 11.10
C THR A 146 -11.90 -7.51 11.19
N ALA A 147 -11.09 -7.19 12.19
CA ALA A 147 -9.87 -7.96 12.52
C ALA A 147 -10.16 -9.44 12.84
N THR A 148 -11.38 -9.76 13.25
CA THR A 148 -11.80 -11.15 13.49
C THR A 148 -12.16 -11.88 12.20
N GLN A 149 -12.60 -11.15 11.18
CA GLN A 149 -12.91 -11.71 9.85
C GLN A 149 -11.65 -11.91 9.00
N ASP A 150 -10.67 -11.02 9.13
CA ASP A 150 -9.36 -11.19 8.51
C ASP A 150 -8.25 -11.05 9.57
N SER A 151 -7.83 -12.19 10.10
CA SER A 151 -6.80 -12.26 11.15
C SER A 151 -5.43 -11.79 10.68
N PHE A 152 -5.19 -11.76 9.35
CA PHE A 152 -3.92 -11.32 8.79
C PHE A 152 -3.71 -9.80 8.94
N LEU A 153 -4.77 -9.02 9.21
CA LEU A 153 -4.65 -7.62 9.57
C LEU A 153 -3.64 -7.39 10.70
N SER A 154 -3.62 -8.28 11.71
CA SER A 154 -2.66 -8.21 12.83
C SER A 154 -1.20 -8.32 12.40
N VAL A 155 -0.92 -8.96 11.28
CA VAL A 155 0.41 -9.05 10.68
C VAL A 155 0.73 -7.78 9.89
N VAL A 156 -0.22 -7.29 9.10
CA VAL A 156 -0.07 -6.06 8.31
C VAL A 156 0.20 -4.85 9.19
N LEU A 157 -0.49 -4.73 10.32
CA LEU A 157 -0.28 -3.65 11.29
C LEU A 157 1.11 -3.65 11.94
N LYS A 158 1.89 -4.74 11.82
CA LYS A 158 3.28 -4.80 12.28
C LYS A 158 4.30 -4.31 11.23
N TYR A 159 3.86 -4.00 10.02
CA TYR A 159 4.75 -3.41 9.03
C TYR A 159 5.22 -2.03 9.48
N ARG A 160 6.42 -1.64 9.05
CA ARG A 160 7.05 -0.39 9.46
C ARG A 160 6.75 0.78 8.53
N CYS A 161 6.16 0.50 7.37
CA CYS A 161 5.71 1.51 6.42
C CYS A 161 4.46 2.22 6.93
N GLN A 162 4.14 3.36 6.33
CA GLN A 162 2.85 4.03 6.54
C GLN A 162 1.76 3.25 5.80
N ILE A 163 0.61 3.05 6.44
CA ILE A 163 -0.50 2.30 5.85
C ILE A 163 -1.78 3.12 5.90
N LEU A 164 -2.38 3.29 4.73
CA LEU A 164 -3.67 3.94 4.57
C LEU A 164 -4.72 2.89 4.19
N PHE A 165 -5.69 2.67 5.08
CA PHE A 165 -6.84 1.85 4.78
C PHE A 165 -8.02 2.72 4.36
N THR A 166 -8.79 2.33 3.35
CA THR A 166 -10.13 2.90 3.12
C THR A 166 -11.19 1.90 3.60
N THR A 167 -12.17 2.38 4.35
CA THR A 167 -13.22 1.54 4.92
C THR A 167 -14.56 2.29 5.02
N ARG A 168 -15.66 1.53 5.14
CA ARG A 168 -16.99 2.12 5.33
C ARG A 168 -17.29 2.47 6.77
N SER A 169 -16.74 1.74 7.72
CA SER A 169 -16.99 1.93 9.15
C SER A 169 -15.87 1.41 10.01
N LEU A 170 -15.53 2.16 11.07
CA LEU A 170 -14.58 1.73 12.10
C LEU A 170 -15.16 0.79 13.16
N SER A 171 -16.46 0.72 13.31
CA SER A 171 -17.09 -0.23 14.25
C SER A 171 -16.71 -1.68 13.94
N LEU A 172 -16.14 -1.90 12.76
CA LEU A 172 -15.63 -3.18 12.30
C LEU A 172 -14.19 -3.47 12.78
N ILE A 173 -13.47 -2.47 13.32
CA ILE A 173 -12.04 -2.58 13.61
C ILE A 173 -11.80 -2.33 15.11
N HIS A 174 -12.03 -3.35 15.94
CA HIS A 174 -11.55 -3.35 17.33
C HIS A 174 -10.05 -3.67 17.34
N ILE A 175 -9.22 -2.64 17.18
CA ILE A 175 -7.78 -2.79 17.25
C ILE A 175 -7.29 -2.17 18.57
N SER A 176 -6.50 -2.92 19.30
CA SER A 176 -5.90 -2.51 20.57
C SER A 176 -4.69 -1.57 20.44
N GLU A 177 -4.35 -1.14 19.24
CA GLU A 177 -3.24 -0.21 18.96
C GLU A 177 -3.76 1.19 18.57
N PRO A 178 -2.97 2.27 18.74
CA PRO A 178 -3.38 3.62 18.40
C PRO A 178 -3.51 3.80 16.88
N THR A 179 -4.65 3.40 16.36
CA THR A 179 -5.04 3.67 14.98
C THR A 179 -5.98 4.86 14.97
N ARG A 180 -5.70 5.84 14.16
CA ARG A 180 -6.50 7.06 14.10
C ARG A 180 -7.43 7.05 12.89
N PRO A 181 -8.75 7.21 13.10
CA PRO A 181 -9.69 7.32 11.99
C PRO A 181 -9.80 8.74 11.46
N LEU A 182 -9.85 8.89 10.14
CA LEU A 182 -10.29 10.10 9.47
C LEU A 182 -11.67 9.85 8.87
N TYR A 183 -12.67 10.61 9.33
CA TYR A 183 -14.01 10.56 8.79
C TYR A 183 -14.19 11.62 7.72
N ILE A 184 -14.56 11.21 6.51
CA ILE A 184 -14.95 12.11 5.44
C ILE A 184 -16.46 12.09 5.24
N SER A 185 -17.04 13.28 5.05
CA SER A 185 -18.48 13.50 4.86
C SER A 185 -18.77 14.07 3.48
#